data_235cd1e99e9bd5fdd0c2f0b1ef840795
#
_entry.id   235cd1e99e9bd5fdd0c2f0b1ef840795
#
_cell.length_a   1.000
_cell.length_b   1.000
_cell.length_c   1.000
_cell.angle_alpha   90.00
_cell.angle_beta   90.00
_cell.angle_gamma   90.00
#
_symmetry.space_group_name_H-M   'P 1'
#
loop_
_entity.id
_entity.type
_entity.pdbx_description
1 polymer ?
#
loop_
_entity_poly.entity_id
_entity_poly.type
_entity_poly.pdbx_seq_one_letter_code
_entity_poly.pdbx_strand_id
1 'polypeptide(L)'
;MEKVLVLDFGGHYNQPIARKVREQNIYAEIVSYQKITADEIVAQGYKGIIFTGGPDSVFEPDAPHCDAAILSAGLPILGIGYGCQLIAYMAGGKVTYNGEISEFGATELISDGSELLDGFPPVSICWMSHRNHIKEAPLGFHVTAYTERCPVAAMENSKDHIYGVQFHPEMIETEYGELVLHNFLYNICGCVGEWKMDRFVEYKINQYRERLADKKVLLALSGGVDSSVAAVLVNQAIGDNLTCVFVDTGLLRKDEADHVEKPCRDILNINVTRVDAAERFLSALKGVTSPDEKRRIISEEFNNVFEEEAKKLGKVDCLVQGTIYSDVLERGAGDISFTGSDEGALHQVVEYDEMAEPLRSLFKDEVRKAGLALGMPEEFCYRQPFPGPGLAIRCVGEITKEKLDTLREADAIFREEIAKSGYDRFTNQYFAVMTDTHSVGVIGDERVQGSTIVLRSVTSDDFLTADWSRIPYEILAAASARITSELPGITRIVYDITPKPPATVEWE
;
A
#
# COMPACT_ATOMS: atom_id res chain seq x y z
N MET A 1 2.96 16.60 -17.77
CA MET A 1 3.00 15.19 -17.42
C MET A 1 1.73 14.54 -17.95
N GLU A 2 1.88 13.52 -18.77
CA GLU A 2 0.76 12.75 -19.29
C GLU A 2 0.08 11.93 -18.19
N LYS A 3 -1.24 11.77 -18.28
CA LYS A 3 -2.01 11.03 -17.29
C LYS A 3 -3.20 10.31 -17.90
N VAL A 4 -3.58 9.18 -17.30
CA VAL A 4 -4.74 8.37 -17.64
C VAL A 4 -5.70 8.35 -16.45
N LEU A 5 -6.99 8.47 -16.74
CA LEU A 5 -8.04 8.38 -15.72
C LEU A 5 -8.42 6.92 -15.49
N VAL A 6 -8.38 6.48 -14.26
CA VAL A 6 -8.98 5.22 -13.80
C VAL A 6 -10.31 5.57 -13.12
N LEU A 7 -11.40 5.37 -13.84
CA LEU A 7 -12.75 5.71 -13.37
C LEU A 7 -13.27 4.55 -12.51
N ASP A 8 -13.44 4.83 -11.23
CA ASP A 8 -13.76 3.84 -10.22
C ASP A 8 -15.27 3.65 -10.06
N PHE A 9 -15.76 2.44 -10.27
CA PHE A 9 -17.14 2.01 -10.10
C PHE A 9 -17.39 1.21 -8.81
N GLY A 10 -16.48 1.27 -7.83
CA GLY A 10 -16.61 0.60 -6.53
C GLY A 10 -16.11 -0.84 -6.49
N GLY A 11 -15.37 -1.28 -7.51
CA GLY A 11 -14.75 -2.59 -7.54
C GLY A 11 -13.42 -2.66 -6.77
N HIS A 12 -12.98 -3.87 -6.43
CA HIS A 12 -11.73 -4.08 -5.67
C HIS A 12 -10.45 -3.90 -6.50
N TYR A 13 -10.54 -3.84 -7.83
CA TYR A 13 -9.38 -3.85 -8.73
C TYR A 13 -8.94 -2.47 -9.23
N ASN A 14 -9.52 -1.37 -8.72
CA ASN A 14 -9.16 -0.01 -9.12
C ASN A 14 -7.67 0.31 -8.83
N GLN A 15 -7.17 -0.02 -7.64
CA GLN A 15 -5.77 0.19 -7.27
C GLN A 15 -4.81 -0.72 -8.06
N PRO A 16 -5.03 -2.05 -8.18
CA PRO A 16 -4.25 -2.90 -9.07
C PRO A 16 -4.13 -2.39 -10.50
N ILE A 17 -5.25 -1.95 -11.11
CA ILE A 17 -5.26 -1.37 -12.46
C ILE A 17 -4.37 -0.12 -12.52
N ALA A 18 -4.53 0.83 -11.58
CA ALA A 18 -3.73 2.04 -11.54
C ALA A 18 -2.23 1.75 -11.34
N ARG A 19 -1.88 0.78 -10.50
CA ARG A 19 -0.49 0.33 -10.31
C ARG A 19 0.10 -0.22 -11.60
N LYS A 20 -0.62 -1.10 -12.29
CA LYS A 20 -0.17 -1.67 -13.57
C LYS A 20 0.04 -0.60 -14.66
N VAL A 21 -0.81 0.42 -14.70
CA VAL A 21 -0.61 1.58 -15.59
C VAL A 21 0.67 2.35 -15.20
N ARG A 22 0.93 2.56 -13.90
CA ARG A 22 2.13 3.25 -13.42
C ARG A 22 3.42 2.44 -13.58
N GLU A 23 3.35 1.13 -13.51
CA GLU A 23 4.44 0.22 -13.87
C GLU A 23 4.86 0.38 -15.33
N GLN A 24 3.93 0.80 -16.21
CA GLN A 24 4.18 1.20 -17.59
C GLN A 24 4.71 2.65 -17.74
N ASN A 25 5.15 3.28 -16.65
CA ASN A 25 5.65 4.67 -16.61
C ASN A 25 4.63 5.75 -17.02
N ILE A 26 3.34 5.54 -16.79
CA ILE A 26 2.28 6.50 -17.07
C ILE A 26 1.52 6.79 -15.77
N TYR A 27 1.31 8.08 -15.47
CA TYR A 27 0.58 8.45 -14.27
C TYR A 27 -0.90 8.08 -14.39
N ALA A 28 -1.41 7.27 -13.47
CA ALA A 28 -2.81 6.92 -13.34
C ALA A 28 -3.43 7.61 -12.13
N GLU A 29 -4.57 8.25 -12.33
CA GLU A 29 -5.35 8.91 -11.28
C GLU A 29 -6.67 8.17 -11.10
N ILE A 30 -6.97 7.72 -9.88
CA ILE A 30 -8.24 7.05 -9.56
C ILE A 30 -9.24 8.10 -9.12
N VAL A 31 -10.38 8.16 -9.81
CA VAL A 31 -11.49 9.07 -9.46
C VAL A 31 -12.80 8.30 -9.52
N SER A 32 -13.64 8.46 -8.48
CA SER A 32 -14.98 7.88 -8.49
C SER A 32 -15.83 8.45 -9.62
N TYR A 33 -16.59 7.61 -10.31
CA TYR A 33 -17.49 7.97 -11.38
C TYR A 33 -18.49 9.08 -11.02
N GLN A 34 -18.80 9.25 -9.71
CA GLN A 34 -19.69 10.28 -9.20
C GLN A 34 -19.04 11.66 -9.05
N LYS A 35 -17.71 11.74 -9.11
CA LYS A 35 -16.94 12.94 -8.76
C LYS A 35 -16.34 13.65 -9.98
N ILE A 36 -16.62 13.19 -11.19
CA ILE A 36 -16.03 13.79 -12.40
C ILE A 36 -17.02 13.71 -13.56
N THR A 37 -17.11 14.80 -14.31
CA THR A 37 -17.94 14.94 -15.52
C THR A 37 -17.11 14.78 -16.79
N ALA A 38 -17.76 14.54 -17.93
CA ALA A 38 -17.09 14.46 -19.24
C ALA A 38 -16.28 15.73 -19.56
N ASP A 39 -16.85 16.92 -19.29
CA ASP A 39 -16.19 18.20 -19.54
C ASP A 39 -14.94 18.39 -18.68
N GLU A 40 -14.99 17.99 -17.40
CA GLU A 40 -13.84 18.04 -16.50
C GLU A 40 -12.74 17.07 -16.94
N ILE A 41 -13.09 15.87 -17.42
CA ILE A 41 -12.13 14.90 -17.96
C ILE A 41 -11.34 15.52 -19.13
N VAL A 42 -12.05 16.13 -20.08
CA VAL A 42 -11.43 16.78 -21.23
C VAL A 42 -10.58 17.98 -20.79
N ALA A 43 -11.10 18.83 -19.91
CA ALA A 43 -10.41 20.01 -19.42
C ALA A 43 -9.11 19.69 -18.66
N GLN A 44 -9.08 18.55 -17.96
CA GLN A 44 -7.89 18.10 -17.21
C GLN A 44 -6.81 17.43 -18.07
N GLY A 45 -7.08 17.22 -19.37
CA GLY A 45 -6.11 16.76 -20.35
C GLY A 45 -5.64 15.31 -20.16
N TYR A 46 -6.52 14.42 -19.76
CA TYR A 46 -6.25 12.98 -19.74
C TYR A 46 -5.98 12.46 -21.16
N LYS A 47 -5.11 11.46 -21.28
CA LYS A 47 -4.78 10.80 -22.55
C LYS A 47 -5.71 9.65 -22.89
N GLY A 48 -6.35 9.05 -21.88
CA GLY A 48 -7.28 7.94 -21.99
C GLY A 48 -8.02 7.71 -20.69
N ILE A 49 -9.04 6.87 -20.74
CA ILE A 49 -9.90 6.53 -19.61
C ILE A 49 -9.97 5.02 -19.48
N ILE A 50 -9.80 4.50 -18.27
CA ILE A 50 -10.00 3.08 -17.96
C ILE A 50 -11.21 2.97 -17.03
N PHE A 51 -12.25 2.27 -17.45
CA PHE A 51 -13.40 1.91 -16.64
C PHE A 51 -13.09 0.64 -15.86
N THR A 52 -13.14 0.71 -14.54
CA THR A 52 -12.79 -0.42 -13.66
C THR A 52 -13.92 -1.45 -13.55
N GLY A 53 -13.65 -2.54 -12.83
CA GLY A 53 -14.66 -3.46 -12.33
C GLY A 53 -15.60 -2.79 -11.32
N GLY A 54 -16.76 -3.42 -11.10
CA GLY A 54 -17.75 -3.00 -10.11
C GLY A 54 -18.43 -4.23 -9.49
N PRO A 55 -19.07 -4.08 -8.32
CA PRO A 55 -19.68 -5.21 -7.60
C PRO A 55 -21.04 -5.64 -8.16
N ASP A 56 -21.70 -4.79 -8.95
CA ASP A 56 -23.10 -4.92 -9.33
C ASP A 56 -23.30 -5.40 -10.78
N SER A 57 -24.54 -5.66 -11.14
CA SER A 57 -24.96 -5.88 -12.53
C SER A 57 -25.34 -4.57 -13.17
N VAL A 58 -24.89 -4.31 -14.40
CA VAL A 58 -25.15 -3.04 -15.13
C VAL A 58 -26.63 -2.69 -15.33
N PHE A 59 -27.53 -3.66 -15.18
CA PHE A 59 -28.99 -3.47 -15.32
C PHE A 59 -29.71 -3.40 -13.97
N GLU A 60 -29.02 -3.49 -12.84
CA GLU A 60 -29.63 -3.25 -11.53
C GLU A 60 -30.01 -1.76 -11.37
N PRO A 61 -31.11 -1.43 -10.66
CA PRO A 61 -31.58 -0.05 -10.53
C PRO A 61 -30.57 0.91 -9.91
N ASP A 62 -29.74 0.40 -8.98
CA ASP A 62 -28.73 1.16 -8.25
C ASP A 62 -27.29 0.92 -8.77
N ALA A 63 -27.15 0.32 -9.95
CA ALA A 63 -25.86 0.05 -10.55
C ALA A 63 -25.06 1.34 -10.80
N PRO A 64 -23.75 1.35 -10.59
CA PRO A 64 -22.90 2.51 -10.81
C PRO A 64 -22.78 2.84 -12.31
N HIS A 65 -23.52 3.83 -12.77
CA HIS A 65 -23.46 4.36 -14.14
C HIS A 65 -22.81 5.74 -14.16
N CYS A 66 -21.91 5.94 -15.11
CA CYS A 66 -21.34 7.27 -15.38
C CYS A 66 -22.18 8.05 -16.40
N ASP A 67 -21.84 9.31 -16.59
CA ASP A 67 -22.42 10.13 -17.64
C ASP A 67 -22.12 9.53 -19.03
N ALA A 68 -23.16 9.31 -19.82
CA ALA A 68 -23.03 8.79 -21.19
C ALA A 68 -22.17 9.69 -22.11
N ALA A 69 -22.07 10.99 -21.82
CA ALA A 69 -21.21 11.92 -22.53
C ALA A 69 -19.73 11.52 -22.49
N ILE A 70 -19.30 10.73 -21.49
CA ILE A 70 -17.91 10.24 -21.39
C ILE A 70 -17.54 9.38 -22.59
N LEU A 71 -18.48 8.54 -23.10
CA LEU A 71 -18.22 7.72 -24.30
C LEU A 71 -18.03 8.58 -25.57
N SER A 72 -18.45 9.83 -25.54
CA SER A 72 -18.34 10.78 -26.64
C SER A 72 -17.30 11.87 -26.40
N ALA A 73 -16.48 11.75 -25.35
CA ALA A 73 -15.48 12.76 -24.97
C ALA A 73 -14.29 12.85 -25.95
N GLY A 74 -14.21 11.95 -26.93
CA GLY A 74 -13.14 11.94 -27.94
C GLY A 74 -11.80 11.43 -27.40
N LEU A 75 -11.81 10.74 -26.27
CA LEU A 75 -10.63 10.11 -25.66
C LEU A 75 -10.72 8.59 -25.82
N PRO A 76 -9.58 7.88 -25.95
CA PRO A 76 -9.57 6.43 -25.88
C PRO A 76 -10.13 5.90 -24.54
N ILE A 77 -10.96 4.85 -24.62
CA ILE A 77 -11.61 4.24 -23.45
C ILE A 77 -11.36 2.74 -23.45
N LEU A 78 -10.90 2.19 -22.32
CA LEU A 78 -10.79 0.76 -22.05
C LEU A 78 -11.72 0.37 -20.90
N GLY A 79 -12.66 -0.53 -21.13
CA GLY A 79 -13.47 -1.13 -20.06
C GLY A 79 -12.90 -2.48 -19.63
N ILE A 80 -12.80 -2.70 -18.32
CA ILE A 80 -12.32 -3.96 -17.72
C ILE A 80 -13.44 -4.56 -16.87
N GLY A 81 -13.78 -5.82 -17.09
CA GLY A 81 -14.82 -6.52 -16.33
C GLY A 81 -16.19 -5.83 -16.38
N TYR A 82 -16.65 -5.30 -15.25
CA TYR A 82 -17.87 -4.48 -15.19
C TYR A 82 -17.81 -3.28 -16.15
N GLY A 83 -16.66 -2.60 -16.22
CA GLY A 83 -16.47 -1.46 -17.14
C GLY A 83 -16.68 -1.84 -18.61
N CYS A 84 -16.27 -3.05 -19.01
CA CYS A 84 -16.55 -3.58 -20.35
C CYS A 84 -18.05 -3.80 -20.56
N GLN A 85 -18.74 -4.39 -19.57
CA GLN A 85 -20.19 -4.60 -19.61
C GLN A 85 -20.96 -3.28 -19.64
N LEU A 86 -20.51 -2.27 -18.86
CA LEU A 86 -21.12 -0.95 -18.81
C LEU A 86 -21.01 -0.25 -20.17
N ILE A 87 -19.85 -0.29 -20.82
CA ILE A 87 -19.66 0.23 -22.18
C ILE A 87 -20.62 -0.44 -23.15
N ALA A 88 -20.69 -1.78 -23.12
CA ALA A 88 -21.61 -2.53 -23.97
C ALA A 88 -23.08 -2.13 -23.73
N TYR A 89 -23.49 -2.04 -22.47
CA TYR A 89 -24.86 -1.65 -22.09
C TYR A 89 -25.20 -0.22 -22.56
N MET A 90 -24.33 0.75 -22.30
CA MET A 90 -24.53 2.15 -22.67
C MET A 90 -24.52 2.36 -24.21
N ALA A 91 -23.77 1.55 -24.94
CA ALA A 91 -23.71 1.57 -26.40
C ALA A 91 -24.84 0.76 -27.08
N GLY A 92 -25.77 0.15 -26.31
CA GLY A 92 -26.91 -0.59 -26.82
C GLY A 92 -26.67 -2.06 -27.12
N GLY A 93 -25.60 -2.65 -26.61
CA GLY A 93 -25.35 -4.09 -26.61
C GLY A 93 -26.21 -4.82 -25.57
N LYS A 94 -26.11 -6.13 -25.53
CA LYS A 94 -26.91 -6.95 -24.61
C LYS A 94 -26.01 -7.62 -23.56
N VAL A 95 -26.15 -7.19 -22.32
CA VAL A 95 -25.55 -7.84 -21.15
C VAL A 95 -26.59 -8.74 -20.50
N THR A 96 -26.22 -9.92 -20.07
CA THR A 96 -27.13 -10.89 -19.47
C THR A 96 -26.53 -11.57 -18.26
N TYR A 97 -27.41 -11.94 -17.33
CA TYR A 97 -27.09 -12.87 -16.25
C TYR A 97 -27.51 -14.28 -16.66
N ASN A 98 -26.58 -15.18 -16.65
CA ASN A 98 -26.86 -16.60 -16.72
C ASN A 98 -25.89 -17.32 -15.77
N GLY A 99 -26.39 -17.77 -14.63
CA GLY A 99 -25.57 -18.42 -13.60
C GLY A 99 -24.82 -19.69 -14.07
N GLU A 100 -25.25 -20.27 -15.19
CA GLU A 100 -24.56 -21.42 -15.81
C GLU A 100 -23.33 -21.00 -16.64
N ILE A 101 -23.20 -19.73 -16.99
CA ILE A 101 -22.14 -19.19 -17.85
C ILE A 101 -21.14 -18.33 -17.05
N SER A 102 -21.22 -18.32 -15.73
CA SER A 102 -20.25 -17.62 -14.88
C SER A 102 -18.86 -18.24 -15.00
N GLU A 103 -17.82 -17.39 -15.09
CA GLU A 103 -16.43 -17.84 -15.12
C GLU A 103 -15.63 -17.19 -13.99
N PHE A 104 -14.88 -18.04 -13.28
CA PHE A 104 -13.99 -17.62 -12.19
C PHE A 104 -12.68 -18.40 -12.27
N GLY A 105 -11.56 -17.65 -12.27
CA GLY A 105 -10.22 -18.22 -12.32
C GLY A 105 -9.60 -18.21 -13.71
N ALA A 106 -8.53 -18.99 -13.85
CA ALA A 106 -7.77 -19.11 -15.09
C ALA A 106 -8.61 -19.81 -16.18
N THR A 107 -8.77 -19.16 -17.33
CA THR A 107 -9.64 -19.58 -18.42
C THR A 107 -8.91 -19.42 -19.76
N GLU A 108 -9.11 -20.36 -20.68
CA GLU A 108 -8.57 -20.28 -22.04
C GLU A 108 -9.27 -19.19 -22.85
N LEU A 109 -8.50 -18.27 -23.37
CA LEU A 109 -8.94 -17.16 -24.21
C LEU A 109 -8.53 -17.41 -25.65
N ILE A 110 -9.50 -17.34 -26.56
CA ILE A 110 -9.26 -17.43 -28.02
C ILE A 110 -9.34 -16.05 -28.59
N SER A 111 -8.25 -15.58 -29.24
CA SER A 111 -8.13 -14.25 -29.81
C SER A 111 -8.02 -14.30 -31.33
N ASP A 112 -8.81 -13.47 -32.02
CA ASP A 112 -8.76 -13.30 -33.47
C ASP A 112 -7.80 -12.17 -33.90
N GLY A 113 -7.10 -11.55 -32.92
CA GLY A 113 -6.22 -10.39 -33.13
C GLY A 113 -7.00 -9.08 -33.24
N SER A 114 -6.39 -8.01 -32.76
CA SER A 114 -6.99 -6.65 -32.80
C SER A 114 -5.93 -5.63 -32.45
N GLU A 115 -6.27 -4.34 -32.52
CA GLU A 115 -5.37 -3.26 -32.08
C GLU A 115 -5.03 -3.37 -30.59
N LEU A 116 -6.04 -3.65 -29.74
CA LEU A 116 -5.83 -3.84 -28.31
C LEU A 116 -5.06 -5.12 -27.98
N LEU A 117 -5.29 -6.21 -28.73
CA LEU A 117 -4.67 -7.52 -28.52
C LEU A 117 -3.51 -7.79 -29.51
N ASP A 118 -2.88 -6.73 -30.03
CA ASP A 118 -1.70 -6.89 -30.90
C ASP A 118 -0.58 -7.62 -30.16
N GLY A 119 -0.01 -8.63 -30.84
CA GLY A 119 1.02 -9.49 -30.26
C GLY A 119 0.48 -10.66 -29.39
N PHE A 120 -0.83 -10.81 -29.22
CA PHE A 120 -1.39 -11.99 -28.54
C PHE A 120 -1.26 -13.25 -29.42
N PRO A 121 -0.98 -14.41 -28.79
CA PRO A 121 -1.14 -15.68 -29.50
C PRO A 121 -2.65 -15.97 -29.72
N PRO A 122 -2.99 -16.82 -30.69
CA PRO A 122 -4.38 -17.20 -30.94
C PRO A 122 -5.08 -17.86 -29.73
N VAL A 123 -4.31 -18.45 -28.81
CA VAL A 123 -4.79 -19.05 -27.56
C VAL A 123 -3.86 -18.66 -26.43
N SER A 124 -4.43 -18.20 -25.33
CA SER A 124 -3.70 -17.80 -24.11
C SER A 124 -4.57 -18.06 -22.86
N ILE A 125 -4.00 -17.86 -21.68
CA ILE A 125 -4.75 -17.95 -20.41
C ILE A 125 -5.02 -16.54 -19.89
N CYS A 126 -6.27 -16.30 -19.47
CA CYS A 126 -6.68 -15.07 -18.82
C CYS A 126 -7.42 -15.36 -17.49
N TRP A 127 -7.43 -14.39 -16.59
CA TRP A 127 -8.18 -14.45 -15.35
C TRP A 127 -9.58 -13.88 -15.54
N MET A 128 -10.59 -14.75 -15.38
CA MET A 128 -12.00 -14.38 -15.41
C MET A 128 -12.56 -14.26 -13.98
N SER A 129 -13.45 -13.28 -13.79
CA SER A 129 -14.17 -13.08 -12.52
C SER A 129 -15.50 -12.39 -12.81
N HIS A 130 -16.48 -13.12 -13.36
CA HIS A 130 -17.76 -12.54 -13.73
C HIS A 130 -18.95 -13.51 -13.57
N ARG A 131 -20.09 -12.93 -13.23
CA ARG A 131 -21.42 -13.58 -13.24
C ARG A 131 -22.22 -13.19 -14.45
N ASN A 132 -22.12 -11.92 -14.85
CA ASN A 132 -22.74 -11.37 -16.05
C ASN A 132 -21.75 -11.39 -17.19
N HIS A 133 -22.24 -11.48 -18.41
CA HIS A 133 -21.43 -11.41 -19.62
C HIS A 133 -22.15 -10.67 -20.74
N ILE A 134 -21.40 -10.16 -21.69
CA ILE A 134 -21.92 -9.54 -22.88
C ILE A 134 -22.35 -10.66 -23.84
N LYS A 135 -23.65 -10.74 -24.12
CA LYS A 135 -24.23 -11.72 -25.04
C LYS A 135 -24.11 -11.28 -26.49
N GLU A 136 -24.32 -9.99 -26.75
CA GLU A 136 -24.25 -9.39 -28.09
C GLU A 136 -23.50 -8.04 -27.97
N ALA A 137 -22.41 -7.91 -28.71
CA ALA A 137 -21.67 -6.65 -28.79
C ALA A 137 -22.54 -5.54 -29.41
N PRO A 138 -22.31 -4.27 -29.03
CA PRO A 138 -23.05 -3.14 -29.61
C PRO A 138 -22.79 -2.99 -31.09
N LEU A 139 -23.71 -2.29 -31.78
CA LEU A 139 -23.51 -1.97 -33.18
C LEU A 139 -22.24 -1.11 -33.38
N GLY A 140 -21.40 -1.50 -34.33
CA GLY A 140 -20.12 -0.84 -34.60
C GLY A 140 -18.94 -1.39 -33.80
N PHE A 141 -19.17 -2.33 -32.87
CA PHE A 141 -18.11 -3.06 -32.19
C PHE A 141 -17.83 -4.41 -32.86
N HIS A 142 -16.56 -4.80 -32.87
CA HIS A 142 -16.09 -6.10 -33.30
C HIS A 142 -15.70 -6.93 -32.09
N VAL A 143 -16.11 -8.19 -32.05
CA VAL A 143 -15.64 -9.15 -31.04
C VAL A 143 -14.24 -9.59 -31.45
N THR A 144 -13.27 -9.46 -30.54
CA THR A 144 -11.83 -9.72 -30.83
C THR A 144 -11.28 -10.87 -30.00
N ALA A 145 -12.00 -11.31 -28.95
CA ALA A 145 -11.69 -12.52 -28.24
C ALA A 145 -12.94 -13.11 -27.55
N TYR A 146 -12.90 -14.43 -27.31
CA TYR A 146 -13.98 -15.18 -26.67
C TYR A 146 -13.40 -16.36 -25.86
N THR A 147 -14.19 -16.89 -24.95
CA THR A 147 -13.93 -18.16 -24.26
C THR A 147 -15.01 -19.19 -24.62
N GLU A 148 -14.91 -20.42 -24.13
CA GLU A 148 -15.95 -21.45 -24.31
C GLU A 148 -17.33 -20.95 -23.82
N ARG A 149 -17.36 -20.11 -22.77
CA ARG A 149 -18.60 -19.67 -22.11
C ARG A 149 -18.89 -18.16 -22.29
N CYS A 150 -17.88 -17.35 -22.51
CA CYS A 150 -18.04 -15.89 -22.71
C CYS A 150 -17.89 -15.54 -24.19
N PRO A 151 -18.99 -15.32 -24.92
CA PRO A 151 -18.93 -15.08 -26.39
C PRO A 151 -18.29 -13.74 -26.76
N VAL A 152 -18.21 -12.80 -25.81
CA VAL A 152 -17.56 -11.49 -25.96
C VAL A 152 -16.61 -11.29 -24.80
N ALA A 153 -15.44 -11.92 -24.85
CA ALA A 153 -14.38 -11.74 -23.85
C ALA A 153 -13.54 -10.48 -24.13
N ALA A 154 -13.47 -10.05 -25.39
CA ALA A 154 -12.97 -8.73 -25.76
C ALA A 154 -13.73 -8.18 -26.98
N MET A 155 -13.87 -6.86 -27.01
CA MET A 155 -14.52 -6.13 -28.10
C MET A 155 -13.86 -4.78 -28.33
N GLU A 156 -13.91 -4.28 -29.56
CA GLU A 156 -13.39 -2.96 -29.92
C GLU A 156 -14.25 -2.23 -30.94
N ASN A 157 -14.27 -0.91 -30.80
CA ASN A 157 -14.71 0.05 -31.82
C ASN A 157 -13.52 0.97 -32.09
N SER A 158 -12.65 0.55 -33.00
CA SER A 158 -11.42 1.28 -33.36
C SER A 158 -11.68 2.67 -33.93
N LYS A 159 -12.85 2.90 -34.54
CA LYS A 159 -13.22 4.21 -35.09
C LYS A 159 -13.42 5.26 -33.98
N ASP A 160 -14.03 4.87 -32.88
CA ASP A 160 -14.34 5.76 -31.76
C ASP A 160 -13.34 5.57 -30.60
N HIS A 161 -12.32 4.71 -30.78
CA HIS A 161 -11.27 4.34 -29.81
C HIS A 161 -11.85 3.81 -28.49
N ILE A 162 -12.86 2.94 -28.56
CA ILE A 162 -13.52 2.33 -27.40
C ILE A 162 -13.25 0.81 -27.41
N TYR A 163 -12.70 0.33 -26.33
CA TYR A 163 -12.23 -1.06 -26.15
C TYR A 163 -12.81 -1.65 -24.86
N GLY A 164 -12.97 -2.95 -24.82
CA GLY A 164 -13.41 -3.64 -23.62
C GLY A 164 -12.89 -5.05 -23.53
N VAL A 165 -12.51 -5.45 -22.32
CA VAL A 165 -12.13 -6.82 -21.97
C VAL A 165 -12.93 -7.29 -20.75
N GLN A 166 -13.48 -8.51 -20.83
CA GLN A 166 -14.21 -9.12 -19.72
C GLN A 166 -13.25 -9.69 -18.67
N PHE A 167 -12.07 -10.13 -19.09
CA PHE A 167 -11.01 -10.62 -18.22
C PHE A 167 -10.25 -9.48 -17.53
N HIS A 168 -9.41 -9.83 -16.57
CA HIS A 168 -8.63 -8.89 -15.76
C HIS A 168 -7.16 -8.87 -16.21
N PRO A 169 -6.75 -7.88 -17.02
CA PRO A 169 -5.36 -7.74 -17.48
C PRO A 169 -4.40 -7.34 -16.35
N GLU A 170 -4.90 -6.80 -15.24
CA GLU A 170 -4.11 -6.40 -14.07
C GLU A 170 -3.69 -7.60 -13.19
N MET A 171 -4.31 -8.77 -13.39
CA MET A 171 -4.02 -9.96 -12.61
C MET A 171 -2.82 -10.72 -13.18
N ILE A 172 -1.98 -11.25 -12.28
CA ILE A 172 -0.75 -11.98 -12.65
C ILE A 172 -1.04 -13.28 -13.42
N GLU A 173 -2.21 -13.84 -13.21
CA GLU A 173 -2.68 -15.06 -13.88
C GLU A 173 -3.12 -14.82 -15.33
N THR A 174 -3.22 -13.56 -15.77
CA THR A 174 -3.44 -13.23 -17.19
C THR A 174 -2.09 -13.13 -17.88
N GLU A 175 -1.74 -14.14 -18.70
CA GLU A 175 -0.41 -14.31 -19.29
C GLU A 175 0.08 -13.08 -20.08
N TYR A 176 -0.81 -12.40 -20.77
CA TYR A 176 -0.48 -11.22 -21.62
C TYR A 176 -1.16 -9.95 -21.13
N GLY A 177 -1.52 -9.88 -19.86
CA GLY A 177 -2.22 -8.72 -19.29
C GLY A 177 -1.46 -7.41 -19.41
N GLU A 178 -0.15 -7.45 -19.22
CA GLU A 178 0.72 -6.27 -19.39
C GLU A 178 0.74 -5.76 -20.85
N LEU A 179 0.60 -6.67 -21.82
CA LEU A 179 0.56 -6.30 -23.24
C LEU A 179 -0.75 -5.58 -23.60
N VAL A 180 -1.90 -5.98 -23.04
CA VAL A 180 -3.18 -5.26 -23.20
C VAL A 180 -3.03 -3.82 -22.75
N LEU A 181 -2.49 -3.62 -21.53
CA LEU A 181 -2.30 -2.28 -20.99
C LEU A 181 -1.26 -1.49 -21.81
N HIS A 182 -0.18 -2.13 -22.26
CA HIS A 182 0.81 -1.50 -23.11
C HIS A 182 0.20 -1.01 -24.43
N ASN A 183 -0.54 -1.87 -25.13
CA ASN A 183 -1.19 -1.51 -26.38
C ASN A 183 -2.18 -0.35 -26.19
N PHE A 184 -3.00 -0.40 -25.15
CA PHE A 184 -3.91 0.70 -24.85
C PHE A 184 -3.17 2.01 -24.57
N LEU A 185 -2.15 1.98 -23.71
CA LEU A 185 -1.46 3.19 -23.25
C LEU A 185 -0.55 3.80 -24.33
N TYR A 186 0.25 2.98 -25.00
CA TYR A 186 1.27 3.48 -25.94
C TYR A 186 0.76 3.55 -27.39
N ASN A 187 0.09 2.51 -27.85
CA ASN A 187 -0.33 2.45 -29.26
C ASN A 187 -1.63 3.24 -29.50
N ILE A 188 -2.59 3.14 -28.55
CA ILE A 188 -3.93 3.75 -28.69
C ILE A 188 -3.98 5.15 -28.08
N CYS A 189 -3.55 5.33 -26.81
CA CYS A 189 -3.54 6.64 -26.15
C CYS A 189 -2.37 7.53 -26.57
N GLY A 190 -1.34 6.98 -27.21
CA GLY A 190 -0.15 7.70 -27.65
C GLY A 190 0.69 8.27 -26.52
N CYS A 191 0.72 7.58 -25.37
CA CYS A 191 1.59 7.94 -24.24
C CYS A 191 3.06 7.62 -24.54
N VAL A 192 3.99 8.29 -23.87
CA VAL A 192 5.44 8.14 -24.09
C VAL A 192 6.23 7.73 -22.84
N GLY A 193 5.56 7.51 -21.72
CA GLY A 193 6.19 6.99 -20.49
C GLY A 193 6.96 8.06 -19.69
N GLU A 194 6.30 9.14 -19.33
CA GLU A 194 6.92 10.27 -18.58
C GLU A 194 6.96 10.05 -17.06
N TRP A 195 6.16 9.13 -16.52
CA TRP A 195 6.08 8.89 -15.08
C TRP A 195 7.29 8.08 -14.60
N LYS A 196 8.39 8.81 -14.24
CA LYS A 196 9.64 8.25 -13.73
C LYS A 196 10.01 8.91 -12.41
N MET A 197 10.46 8.11 -11.44
CA MET A 197 10.69 8.60 -10.09
C MET A 197 11.83 9.60 -9.96
N ASP A 198 12.86 9.50 -10.79
CA ASP A 198 13.93 10.50 -10.88
C ASP A 198 13.38 11.87 -11.28
N ARG A 199 12.56 11.93 -12.33
CA ARG A 199 11.91 13.18 -12.77
C ARG A 199 10.89 13.70 -11.75
N PHE A 200 10.13 12.81 -11.12
CA PHE A 200 9.20 13.18 -10.06
C PHE A 200 9.93 13.84 -8.89
N VAL A 201 11.00 13.24 -8.42
CA VAL A 201 11.83 13.76 -7.33
C VAL A 201 12.40 15.12 -7.67
N GLU A 202 13.03 15.27 -8.86
CA GLU A 202 13.57 16.55 -9.32
C GLU A 202 12.49 17.65 -9.39
N TYR A 203 11.34 17.32 -9.96
CA TYR A 203 10.20 18.25 -10.02
C TYR A 203 9.73 18.67 -8.63
N LYS A 204 9.57 17.72 -7.70
CA LYS A 204 9.11 17.98 -6.34
C LYS A 204 10.12 18.81 -5.53
N ILE A 205 11.42 18.53 -5.65
CA ILE A 205 12.46 19.31 -5.00
C ILE A 205 12.39 20.78 -5.47
N ASN A 206 12.29 21.02 -6.77
CA ASN A 206 12.20 22.36 -7.32
C ASN A 206 10.91 23.07 -6.85
N GLN A 207 9.76 22.37 -6.88
CA GLN A 207 8.47 22.89 -6.40
C GLN A 207 8.55 23.31 -4.92
N TYR A 208 9.12 22.47 -4.05
CA TYR A 208 9.23 22.78 -2.62
C TYR A 208 10.31 23.83 -2.34
N ARG A 209 11.38 23.89 -3.11
CA ARG A 209 12.39 24.94 -3.01
C ARG A 209 11.78 26.30 -3.26
N GLU A 210 10.96 26.47 -4.29
CA GLU A 210 10.27 27.73 -4.57
C GLU A 210 9.21 28.08 -3.51
N ARG A 211 8.48 27.05 -3.02
CA ARG A 211 7.35 27.25 -2.10
C ARG A 211 7.78 27.49 -0.66
N LEU A 212 8.85 26.85 -0.19
CA LEU A 212 9.22 26.73 1.23
C LEU A 212 10.59 27.36 1.58
N ALA A 213 11.27 28.03 0.67
CA ALA A 213 12.65 28.51 0.85
C ALA A 213 12.89 29.34 2.13
N ASP A 214 11.94 30.21 2.49
CA ASP A 214 12.06 31.14 3.62
C ASP A 214 11.16 30.72 4.82
N LYS A 215 10.64 29.46 4.81
CA LYS A 215 9.70 28.97 5.81
C LYS A 215 10.36 28.04 6.81
N LYS A 216 9.89 28.10 8.05
CA LYS A 216 10.21 27.11 9.08
C LYS A 216 9.32 25.90 8.90
N VAL A 217 9.92 24.78 8.57
CA VAL A 217 9.23 23.54 8.22
C VAL A 217 9.46 22.47 9.28
N LEU A 218 8.38 21.83 9.72
CA LEU A 218 8.40 20.78 10.73
C LEU A 218 7.90 19.46 10.11
N LEU A 219 8.54 18.36 10.46
CA LEU A 219 8.16 17.01 10.06
C LEU A 219 8.23 16.06 11.26
N ALA A 220 7.17 15.27 11.47
CA ALA A 220 7.20 14.13 12.38
C ALA A 220 7.87 12.93 11.69
N LEU A 221 9.06 12.57 12.16
CA LEU A 221 9.80 11.42 11.63
C LEU A 221 9.40 10.18 12.41
N SER A 222 8.55 9.33 11.84
CA SER A 222 8.14 8.06 12.48
C SER A 222 9.21 6.97 12.39
N GLY A 223 10.23 7.16 11.57
CA GLY A 223 11.20 6.13 11.22
C GLY A 223 10.70 5.15 10.15
N GLY A 224 9.46 5.26 9.67
CA GLY A 224 8.95 4.55 8.51
C GLY A 224 9.57 5.08 7.20
N VAL A 225 9.49 4.29 6.12
CA VAL A 225 10.06 4.68 4.83
C VAL A 225 9.41 5.96 4.30
N ASP A 226 8.10 6.15 4.49
CA ASP A 226 7.34 7.29 3.93
C ASP A 226 7.78 8.61 4.55
N SER A 227 7.76 8.72 5.88
CA SER A 227 8.24 9.90 6.59
C SER A 227 9.73 10.18 6.30
N SER A 228 10.54 9.13 6.15
CA SER A 228 11.96 9.29 5.83
C SER A 228 12.18 9.79 4.41
N VAL A 229 11.46 9.28 3.41
CA VAL A 229 11.53 9.77 2.02
C VAL A 229 11.01 11.19 1.91
N ALA A 230 9.92 11.52 2.61
CA ALA A 230 9.40 12.88 2.69
C ALA A 230 10.44 13.85 3.30
N ALA A 231 11.09 13.43 4.39
CA ALA A 231 12.14 14.22 5.05
C ALA A 231 13.33 14.48 4.11
N VAL A 232 13.83 13.44 3.43
CA VAL A 232 14.97 13.59 2.50
C VAL A 232 14.61 14.50 1.33
N LEU A 233 13.43 14.33 0.73
CA LEU A 233 12.97 15.14 -0.38
C LEU A 233 12.88 16.62 0.00
N VAL A 234 12.24 16.91 1.13
CA VAL A 234 12.10 18.31 1.60
C VAL A 234 13.44 18.88 2.05
N ASN A 235 14.29 18.07 2.71
CA ASN A 235 15.63 18.49 3.10
C ASN A 235 16.52 18.89 1.89
N GLN A 236 16.45 18.14 0.80
CA GLN A 236 17.15 18.48 -0.45
C GLN A 236 16.60 19.76 -1.11
N ALA A 237 15.35 20.12 -0.81
CA ALA A 237 14.76 21.38 -1.29
C ALA A 237 15.17 22.61 -0.49
N ILE A 238 15.13 22.54 0.86
CA ILE A 238 15.21 23.69 1.76
C ILE A 238 16.31 23.60 2.85
N GLY A 239 17.02 22.47 2.94
CA GLY A 239 18.15 22.31 3.88
C GLY A 239 17.77 22.54 5.34
N ASP A 240 18.52 23.38 6.02
CA ASP A 240 18.41 23.65 7.46
C ASP A 240 17.07 24.26 7.91
N ASN A 241 16.23 24.70 6.98
CA ASN A 241 14.88 25.19 7.29
C ASN A 241 13.91 24.06 7.67
N LEU A 242 14.27 22.78 7.42
CA LEU A 242 13.55 21.62 7.88
C LEU A 242 14.05 21.18 9.25
N THR A 243 13.14 21.02 10.20
CA THR A 243 13.36 20.32 11.47
C THR A 243 12.54 19.03 11.50
N CYS A 244 13.21 17.91 11.70
CA CYS A 244 12.54 16.64 11.91
C CYS A 244 12.53 16.28 13.39
N VAL A 245 11.37 15.94 13.94
CA VAL A 245 11.22 15.45 15.32
C VAL A 245 10.97 13.94 15.29
N PHE A 246 11.83 13.20 15.94
CA PHE A 246 11.74 11.75 16.11
C PHE A 246 11.46 11.44 17.59
N VAL A 247 10.30 10.86 17.88
CA VAL A 247 9.89 10.49 19.25
C VAL A 247 10.26 9.04 19.52
N ASP A 248 11.19 8.83 20.46
CA ASP A 248 11.47 7.50 21.00
C ASP A 248 10.45 7.18 22.09
N THR A 249 9.46 6.42 21.75
CA THR A 249 8.35 6.04 22.63
C THR A 249 8.71 4.95 23.65
N GLY A 250 9.91 4.36 23.55
CA GLY A 250 10.26 3.18 24.32
C GLY A 250 9.53 1.89 23.87
N LEU A 251 8.76 1.96 22.76
CA LEU A 251 8.05 0.82 22.15
C LEU A 251 8.72 0.35 20.86
N LEU A 252 9.92 0.85 20.57
CA LEU A 252 10.69 0.56 19.37
C LEU A 252 11.41 -0.80 19.51
N ARG A 253 11.78 -1.38 18.35
CA ARG A 253 12.63 -2.57 18.27
C ARG A 253 14.01 -2.29 18.86
N LYS A 254 14.79 -3.36 19.04
CA LYS A 254 16.19 -3.24 19.48
C LYS A 254 16.97 -2.31 18.56
N ASP A 255 17.65 -1.33 19.13
CA ASP A 255 18.51 -0.34 18.44
C ASP A 255 17.82 0.47 17.33
N GLU A 256 16.48 0.41 17.23
CA GLU A 256 15.70 1.06 16.18
C GLU A 256 15.88 2.57 16.15
N ALA A 257 15.89 3.22 17.31
CA ALA A 257 16.05 4.66 17.40
C ALA A 257 17.39 5.11 16.79
N ASP A 258 18.46 4.38 17.08
CA ASP A 258 19.79 4.63 16.54
C ASP A 258 19.86 4.34 15.03
N HIS A 259 19.18 3.27 14.59
CA HIS A 259 19.07 2.91 13.17
C HIS A 259 18.27 3.92 12.35
N VAL A 260 17.42 4.74 12.96
CA VAL A 260 16.72 5.84 12.31
C VAL A 260 17.55 7.12 12.37
N GLU A 261 17.97 7.54 13.57
CA GLU A 261 18.63 8.82 13.81
C GLU A 261 19.99 8.94 13.10
N LYS A 262 20.87 7.94 13.26
CA LYS A 262 22.24 8.02 12.73
C LYS A 262 22.28 8.13 11.19
N PRO A 263 21.59 7.29 10.39
CA PRO A 263 21.59 7.47 8.95
C PRO A 263 20.97 8.78 8.49
N CYS A 264 19.89 9.24 9.15
CA CYS A 264 19.29 10.53 8.84
C CYS A 264 20.27 11.67 9.02
N ARG A 265 21.05 11.66 10.11
CA ARG A 265 22.04 12.70 10.41
C ARG A 265 23.30 12.56 9.60
N ASP A 266 23.92 11.37 9.59
CA ASP A 266 25.30 11.16 9.12
C ASP A 266 25.38 10.92 7.61
N ILE A 267 24.33 10.33 7.00
CA ILE A 267 24.29 9.98 5.58
C ILE A 267 23.42 10.98 4.81
N LEU A 268 22.23 11.29 5.34
CA LEU A 268 21.22 12.10 4.64
C LEU A 268 21.27 13.57 5.02
N ASN A 269 22.13 13.94 5.97
CA ASN A 269 22.34 15.32 6.47
C ASN A 269 21.03 16.02 6.87
N ILE A 270 20.14 15.29 7.55
CA ILE A 270 18.85 15.82 8.02
C ILE A 270 19.01 16.29 9.49
N ASN A 271 18.48 17.48 9.79
CA ASN A 271 18.40 17.98 11.16
C ASN A 271 17.31 17.20 11.93
N VAL A 272 17.72 16.24 12.75
CA VAL A 272 16.81 15.40 13.55
C VAL A 272 16.96 15.72 15.03
N THR A 273 15.85 16.05 15.67
CA THR A 273 15.71 16.14 17.12
C THR A 273 15.08 14.87 17.65
N ARG A 274 15.86 14.01 18.34
CA ARG A 274 15.33 12.84 19.04
C ARG A 274 14.81 13.24 20.41
N VAL A 275 13.58 12.85 20.71
CA VAL A 275 12.93 13.06 22.01
C VAL A 275 12.78 11.71 22.70
N ASP A 276 13.46 11.50 23.82
CA ASP A 276 13.27 10.32 24.65
C ASP A 276 12.01 10.51 25.51
N ALA A 277 10.97 9.77 25.18
CA ALA A 277 9.69 9.79 25.88
C ALA A 277 9.33 8.41 26.48
N ALA A 278 10.28 7.46 26.53
CA ALA A 278 10.01 6.07 26.89
C ALA A 278 9.29 5.91 28.25
N GLU A 279 9.75 6.62 29.30
CA GLU A 279 9.11 6.55 30.62
C GLU A 279 7.69 7.09 30.62
N ARG A 280 7.40 8.12 29.81
CA ARG A 280 6.09 8.73 29.68
C ARG A 280 5.09 7.75 29.07
N PHE A 281 5.43 7.12 27.94
CA PHE A 281 4.59 6.13 27.29
C PHE A 281 4.37 4.88 28.18
N LEU A 282 5.41 4.36 28.79
CA LEU A 282 5.30 3.19 29.66
C LEU A 282 4.43 3.49 30.89
N SER A 283 4.51 4.69 31.44
CA SER A 283 3.68 5.11 32.57
C SER A 283 2.20 5.22 32.18
N ALA A 284 1.90 5.79 31.01
CA ALA A 284 0.54 5.91 30.49
C ALA A 284 -0.08 4.55 30.15
N LEU A 285 0.71 3.57 29.74
CA LEU A 285 0.27 2.22 29.37
C LEU A 285 0.19 1.24 30.54
N LYS A 286 0.53 1.66 31.74
CA LYS A 286 0.53 0.80 32.92
C LYS A 286 -0.88 0.29 33.23
N GLY A 287 -1.03 -1.05 33.31
CA GLY A 287 -2.31 -1.72 33.58
C GLY A 287 -3.25 -1.79 32.37
N VAL A 288 -2.86 -1.26 31.20
CA VAL A 288 -3.66 -1.30 29.97
C VAL A 288 -3.43 -2.62 29.25
N THR A 289 -4.53 -3.33 28.95
CA THR A 289 -4.50 -4.64 28.28
C THR A 289 -5.28 -4.68 26.97
N SER A 290 -6.20 -3.73 26.76
CA SER A 290 -7.00 -3.65 25.53
C SER A 290 -6.17 -3.09 24.38
N PRO A 291 -6.12 -3.77 23.20
CA PRO A 291 -5.40 -3.29 22.03
C PRO A 291 -5.84 -1.90 21.55
N ASP A 292 -7.15 -1.65 21.55
CA ASP A 292 -7.70 -0.36 21.09
C ASP A 292 -7.31 0.77 22.05
N GLU A 293 -7.32 0.48 23.37
CA GLU A 293 -6.91 1.47 24.36
C GLU A 293 -5.41 1.73 24.33
N LYS A 294 -4.57 0.71 24.09
CA LYS A 294 -3.15 0.90 23.84
C LYS A 294 -2.91 1.86 22.66
N ARG A 295 -3.58 1.61 21.53
CA ARG A 295 -3.47 2.46 20.32
C ARG A 295 -3.88 3.90 20.62
N ARG A 296 -5.01 4.10 21.27
CA ARG A 296 -5.52 5.43 21.64
C ARG A 296 -4.53 6.20 22.51
N ILE A 297 -4.05 5.58 23.60
CA ILE A 297 -3.11 6.20 24.53
C ILE A 297 -1.78 6.54 23.82
N ILE A 298 -1.26 5.64 22.99
CA ILE A 298 -0.01 5.86 22.26
C ILE A 298 -0.16 7.04 21.30
N SER A 299 -1.28 7.13 20.58
CA SER A 299 -1.56 8.23 19.68
C SER A 299 -1.68 9.56 20.43
N GLU A 300 -2.43 9.60 21.51
CA GLU A 300 -2.59 10.80 22.34
C GLU A 300 -1.26 11.29 22.92
N GLU A 301 -0.45 10.37 23.49
CA GLU A 301 0.84 10.75 24.06
C GLU A 301 1.84 11.18 22.99
N PHE A 302 1.82 10.55 21.81
CA PHE A 302 2.65 10.98 20.69
C PHE A 302 2.31 12.41 20.27
N ASN A 303 1.04 12.73 20.13
CA ASN A 303 0.56 14.07 19.79
C ASN A 303 0.99 15.10 20.82
N ASN A 304 0.85 14.77 22.12
CA ASN A 304 1.24 15.65 23.22
C ASN A 304 2.75 15.96 23.19
N VAL A 305 3.59 14.92 23.03
CA VAL A 305 5.05 15.09 22.94
C VAL A 305 5.42 15.92 21.72
N PHE A 306 4.81 15.65 20.58
CA PHE A 306 5.10 16.36 19.34
C PHE A 306 4.69 17.85 19.43
N GLU A 307 3.53 18.14 20.03
CA GLU A 307 3.06 19.51 20.29
C GLU A 307 4.02 20.27 21.21
N GLU A 308 4.51 19.63 22.27
CA GLU A 308 5.47 20.23 23.20
C GLU A 308 6.79 20.58 22.48
N GLU A 309 7.27 19.71 21.60
CA GLU A 309 8.49 19.99 20.80
C GLU A 309 8.25 21.07 19.74
N ALA A 310 7.10 21.06 19.07
CA ALA A 310 6.73 22.10 18.12
C ALA A 310 6.67 23.48 18.78
N LYS A 311 6.13 23.58 19.99
CA LYS A 311 6.11 24.85 20.76
C LYS A 311 7.49 25.40 21.08
N LYS A 312 8.50 24.53 21.30
CA LYS A 312 9.89 24.96 21.53
C LYS A 312 10.52 25.61 20.29
N LEU A 313 10.08 25.21 19.10
CA LEU A 313 10.54 25.78 17.83
C LEU A 313 9.91 27.15 17.52
N GLY A 314 8.84 27.51 18.25
CA GLY A 314 8.04 28.71 18.02
C GLY A 314 7.10 28.55 16.83
N LYS A 315 6.90 29.64 16.03
CA LYS A 315 6.01 29.57 14.88
C LYS A 315 6.52 28.60 13.84
N VAL A 316 5.66 27.66 13.43
CA VAL A 316 5.87 26.74 12.30
C VAL A 316 5.07 27.26 11.11
N ASP A 317 5.70 27.47 9.97
CA ASP A 317 5.03 27.95 8.77
C ASP A 317 4.43 26.80 7.96
N CYS A 318 5.10 25.63 7.94
CA CYS A 318 4.63 24.46 7.22
C CYS A 318 4.84 23.17 8.00
N LEU A 319 3.80 22.34 8.07
CA LEU A 319 3.86 20.95 8.56
C LEU A 319 3.95 20.00 7.37
N VAL A 320 4.95 19.10 7.38
CA VAL A 320 5.13 18.06 6.36
C VAL A 320 4.61 16.72 6.88
N GLN A 321 3.80 16.05 6.08
CA GLN A 321 3.32 14.69 6.34
C GLN A 321 3.76 13.71 5.27
N GLY A 322 4.05 12.47 5.69
CA GLY A 322 4.43 11.36 4.81
C GLY A 322 3.25 10.65 4.16
N THR A 323 2.10 11.29 4.02
CA THR A 323 0.89 10.74 3.41
C THR A 323 1.18 10.20 2.00
N ILE A 324 0.75 8.97 1.71
CA ILE A 324 0.87 8.34 0.40
C ILE A 324 -0.49 8.15 -0.28
N TYR A 325 -0.50 7.70 -1.53
CA TYR A 325 -1.72 7.63 -2.33
C TYR A 325 -2.76 6.64 -1.77
N SER A 326 -2.31 5.52 -1.20
CA SER A 326 -3.20 4.56 -0.52
C SER A 326 -3.98 5.21 0.63
N ASP A 327 -3.31 6.04 1.45
CA ASP A 327 -3.94 6.75 2.59
C ASP A 327 -5.03 7.72 2.11
N VAL A 328 -4.79 8.35 0.94
CA VAL A 328 -5.77 9.27 0.32
C VAL A 328 -7.01 8.54 -0.14
N LEU A 329 -6.83 7.35 -0.75
CA LEU A 329 -7.94 6.54 -1.24
C LEU A 329 -8.80 5.99 -0.09
N GLU A 330 -8.17 5.54 0.98
CA GLU A 330 -8.86 5.05 2.18
C GLU A 330 -9.68 6.16 2.87
N ARG A 331 -9.15 7.37 3.00
CA ARG A 331 -9.88 8.53 3.54
C ARG A 331 -11.08 8.94 2.67
N GLY A 332 -11.05 8.69 1.37
CA GLY A 332 -12.12 8.98 0.42
C GLY A 332 -13.31 7.99 0.49
N ALA A 333 -13.12 6.81 1.04
CA ALA A 333 -14.12 5.75 1.13
C ALA A 333 -15.08 5.87 2.34
N GLY A 334 -14.92 6.87 3.20
CA GLY A 334 -15.93 7.26 4.20
C GLY A 334 -15.96 6.44 5.50
N ASP A 335 -15.08 5.47 5.68
CA ASP A 335 -14.89 4.80 6.95
C ASP A 335 -13.53 5.17 7.54
N ILE A 336 -13.54 5.48 8.84
CA ILE A 336 -12.34 5.65 9.66
C ILE A 336 -11.73 4.26 9.84
N SER A 337 -11.11 3.74 8.79
CA SER A 337 -10.27 2.57 8.96
C SER A 337 -8.99 3.03 9.67
N PHE A 338 -8.78 2.49 10.84
CA PHE A 338 -7.57 2.59 11.63
C PHE A 338 -6.39 1.91 10.89
N THR A 339 -5.95 2.46 9.77
CA THR A 339 -4.62 2.18 9.28
C THR A 339 -3.67 3.01 10.12
N GLY A 340 -2.79 2.34 10.82
CA GLY A 340 -1.96 2.82 11.91
C GLY A 340 -0.93 3.91 11.61
N SER A 341 -1.26 4.90 10.83
CA SER A 341 -0.56 6.17 10.76
C SER A 341 -1.35 7.21 11.54
N ASP A 342 -1.03 7.35 12.84
CA ASP A 342 -1.53 8.41 13.73
C ASP A 342 -1.16 9.82 13.24
N GLU A 343 -0.50 9.93 12.09
CA GLU A 343 -0.10 11.18 11.45
C GLU A 343 -1.28 12.09 11.09
N GLY A 344 -2.50 11.53 10.96
CA GLY A 344 -3.72 12.30 10.69
C GLY A 344 -4.14 13.24 11.81
N ALA A 345 -3.71 13.00 13.04
CA ALA A 345 -4.08 13.82 14.22
C ALA A 345 -3.10 14.98 14.47
N LEU A 346 -1.87 14.93 13.96
CA LEU A 346 -0.85 15.97 14.20
C LEU A 346 -1.28 17.36 13.72
N HIS A 347 -2.05 17.44 12.64
CA HIS A 347 -2.58 18.71 12.13
C HIS A 347 -3.59 19.41 13.08
N GLN A 348 -4.06 18.72 14.12
CA GLN A 348 -4.98 19.26 15.10
C GLN A 348 -4.26 19.87 16.31
N VAL A 349 -2.99 19.53 16.54
CA VAL A 349 -2.24 19.90 17.74
C VAL A 349 -1.14 20.96 17.50
N VAL A 350 -0.68 21.14 16.28
CA VAL A 350 0.35 22.12 15.91
C VAL A 350 -0.28 23.24 15.10
N GLU A 351 -0.02 24.50 15.50
CA GLU A 351 -0.38 25.68 14.70
C GLU A 351 0.63 25.84 13.53
N TYR A 352 0.14 25.84 12.30
CA TYR A 352 0.92 26.04 11.08
C TYR A 352 0.09 26.79 10.04
N ASP A 353 0.76 27.47 9.10
CA ASP A 353 0.07 28.24 8.05
C ASP A 353 -0.34 27.34 6.87
N GLU A 354 0.45 26.29 6.55
CA GLU A 354 0.16 25.34 5.48
C GLU A 354 0.65 23.93 5.77
N MET A 355 0.09 22.95 5.04
CA MET A 355 0.52 21.55 5.05
C MET A 355 1.13 21.15 3.71
N ALA A 356 2.17 20.32 3.76
CA ALA A 356 2.82 19.74 2.59
C ALA A 356 2.83 18.22 2.67
N GLU A 357 2.33 17.56 1.62
CA GLU A 357 2.27 16.11 1.49
C GLU A 357 3.03 15.70 0.21
N PRO A 358 4.37 15.63 0.24
CA PRO A 358 5.18 15.44 -0.95
C PRO A 358 4.92 14.13 -1.69
N LEU A 359 4.50 13.09 -0.97
CA LEU A 359 4.32 11.72 -1.47
C LEU A 359 2.86 11.35 -1.74
N ARG A 360 1.91 12.29 -1.56
CA ARG A 360 0.46 12.08 -1.67
C ARG A 360 -0.01 11.38 -2.96
N SER A 361 0.75 11.54 -4.03
CA SER A 361 0.46 10.95 -5.33
C SER A 361 1.15 9.61 -5.59
N LEU A 362 1.96 9.10 -4.66
CA LEU A 362 2.76 7.89 -4.84
C LEU A 362 2.16 6.69 -4.12
N PHE A 363 2.18 5.52 -4.78
CA PHE A 363 2.02 4.23 -4.12
C PHE A 363 3.29 3.85 -3.34
N LYS A 364 3.18 2.88 -2.44
CA LYS A 364 4.27 2.45 -1.56
C LYS A 364 5.54 2.00 -2.29
N ASP A 365 5.39 1.28 -3.39
CA ASP A 365 6.51 0.85 -4.23
C ASP A 365 7.18 2.04 -4.95
N GLU A 366 6.39 3.04 -5.36
CA GLU A 366 6.90 4.28 -5.95
C GLU A 366 7.64 5.14 -4.91
N VAL A 367 7.17 5.17 -3.66
CA VAL A 367 7.89 5.83 -2.56
C VAL A 367 9.27 5.22 -2.36
N ARG A 368 9.39 3.88 -2.39
CA ARG A 368 10.68 3.20 -2.29
C ARG A 368 11.61 3.56 -3.46
N LYS A 369 11.09 3.57 -4.68
CA LYS A 369 11.84 4.00 -5.87
C LYS A 369 12.25 5.48 -5.80
N ALA A 370 11.38 6.36 -5.27
CA ALA A 370 11.70 7.75 -5.02
C ALA A 370 12.81 7.91 -3.97
N GLY A 371 12.79 7.10 -2.91
CA GLY A 371 13.87 7.04 -1.92
C GLY A 371 15.23 6.69 -2.56
N LEU A 372 15.26 5.67 -3.42
CA LEU A 372 16.49 5.34 -4.18
C LEU A 372 16.93 6.50 -5.10
N ALA A 373 16.00 7.14 -5.80
CA ALA A 373 16.29 8.30 -6.65
C ALA A 373 16.82 9.50 -5.86
N LEU A 374 16.44 9.64 -4.59
CA LEU A 374 16.98 10.63 -3.64
C LEU A 374 18.36 10.26 -3.08
N GLY A 375 18.91 9.08 -3.42
CA GLY A 375 20.19 8.59 -2.93
C GLY A 375 20.14 7.92 -1.55
N MET A 376 18.96 7.53 -1.07
CA MET A 376 18.83 6.79 0.19
C MET A 376 19.39 5.36 0.03
N PRO A 377 20.00 4.78 1.07
CA PRO A 377 20.46 3.38 1.05
C PRO A 377 19.30 2.41 0.78
N GLU A 378 19.54 1.38 -0.03
CA GLU A 378 18.55 0.38 -0.40
C GLU A 378 17.90 -0.29 0.83
N GLU A 379 18.72 -0.64 1.82
CA GLU A 379 18.27 -1.23 3.10
C GLU A 379 17.28 -0.34 3.85
N PHE A 380 17.36 0.98 3.67
CA PHE A 380 16.46 1.94 4.28
C PHE A 380 15.13 2.01 3.51
N CYS A 381 15.18 1.95 2.17
CA CYS A 381 14.00 1.99 1.31
C CYS A 381 13.17 0.70 1.39
N TYR A 382 13.82 -0.46 1.55
CA TYR A 382 13.16 -1.77 1.53
C TYR A 382 13.02 -2.43 2.92
N ARG A 383 13.25 -1.65 3.99
CA ARG A 383 13.00 -2.17 5.34
C ARG A 383 11.54 -2.62 5.50
N GLN A 384 11.36 -3.71 6.26
CA GLN A 384 10.01 -4.21 6.54
C GLN A 384 9.19 -3.19 7.34
N PRO A 385 7.86 -3.15 7.16
CA PRO A 385 6.97 -2.28 7.92
C PRO A 385 7.13 -2.47 9.43
N PHE A 386 7.00 -1.36 10.17
CA PHE A 386 6.91 -1.38 11.61
C PHE A 386 5.74 -0.48 12.02
N PRO A 387 4.79 -0.98 12.81
CA PRO A 387 3.56 -0.25 13.09
C PRO A 387 3.79 0.95 14.00
N GLY A 388 2.94 1.98 13.88
CA GLY A 388 2.99 3.18 14.71
C GLY A 388 2.98 2.89 16.22
N PRO A 389 2.09 2.00 16.74
CA PRO A 389 2.10 1.61 18.14
C PRO A 389 3.33 0.79 18.56
N GLY A 390 4.21 0.43 17.65
CA GLY A 390 5.44 -0.28 17.92
C GLY A 390 5.21 -1.67 18.50
N LEU A 391 6.08 -2.06 19.44
CA LEU A 391 6.00 -3.36 20.12
C LEU A 391 4.79 -3.49 21.06
N ALA A 392 4.04 -2.41 21.32
CA ALA A 392 2.87 -2.48 22.20
C ALA A 392 1.81 -3.45 21.68
N ILE A 393 1.61 -3.53 20.35
CA ILE A 393 0.66 -4.45 19.71
C ILE A 393 1.25 -5.83 19.38
N ARG A 394 2.49 -6.05 19.79
CA ARG A 394 3.19 -7.35 19.76
C ARG A 394 3.48 -7.89 21.16
N CYS A 395 2.97 -7.18 22.20
CA CYS A 395 3.04 -7.58 23.59
C CYS A 395 1.62 -7.76 24.12
N VAL A 396 1.11 -8.99 24.08
CA VAL A 396 -0.28 -9.31 24.49
C VAL A 396 -0.46 -9.02 25.98
N GLY A 397 -1.61 -8.42 26.31
CA GLY A 397 -1.93 -8.03 27.68
C GLY A 397 -1.16 -6.80 28.17
N GLU A 398 -0.88 -6.72 29.48
CA GLU A 398 -0.18 -5.59 30.06
C GLU A 398 1.27 -5.48 29.56
N ILE A 399 1.68 -4.26 29.23
CA ILE A 399 3.02 -3.93 28.79
C ILE A 399 3.89 -3.62 30.02
N THR A 400 5.01 -4.34 30.15
CA THR A 400 6.04 -4.07 31.15
C THR A 400 7.40 -3.91 30.48
N LYS A 401 8.30 -3.19 31.13
CA LYS A 401 9.66 -3.03 30.62
C LYS A 401 10.34 -4.39 30.41
N GLU A 402 10.15 -5.33 31.31
CA GLU A 402 10.73 -6.68 31.25
C GLU A 402 10.21 -7.46 30.03
N LYS A 403 8.88 -7.45 29.80
CA LYS A 403 8.28 -8.06 28.60
C LYS A 403 8.81 -7.44 27.31
N LEU A 404 8.91 -6.10 27.25
CA LEU A 404 9.42 -5.40 26.09
C LEU A 404 10.92 -5.72 25.82
N ASP A 405 11.75 -5.74 26.86
CA ASP A 405 13.17 -6.04 26.72
C ASP A 405 13.34 -7.48 26.19
N THR A 406 12.59 -8.44 26.73
CA THR A 406 12.57 -9.83 26.24
C THR A 406 12.07 -9.91 24.80
N LEU A 407 11.00 -9.20 24.46
CA LEU A 407 10.44 -9.19 23.11
C LEU A 407 11.41 -8.57 22.09
N ARG A 408 12.12 -7.50 22.46
CA ARG A 408 13.15 -6.89 21.61
C ARG A 408 14.24 -7.87 21.22
N GLU A 409 14.74 -8.62 22.20
CA GLU A 409 15.78 -9.62 21.97
C GLU A 409 15.25 -10.79 21.12
N ALA A 410 14.04 -11.30 21.42
CA ALA A 410 13.44 -12.38 20.64
C ALA A 410 13.19 -11.97 19.18
N ASP A 411 12.68 -10.75 18.96
CA ASP A 411 12.47 -10.18 17.63
C ASP A 411 13.81 -10.01 16.87
N ALA A 412 14.82 -9.51 17.56
CA ALA A 412 16.17 -9.33 16.97
C ALA A 412 16.76 -10.69 16.55
N ILE A 413 16.71 -11.72 17.41
CA ILE A 413 17.19 -13.06 17.10
C ILE A 413 16.46 -13.63 15.87
N PHE A 414 15.14 -13.54 15.83
CA PHE A 414 14.36 -14.07 14.70
C PHE A 414 14.71 -13.36 13.39
N ARG A 415 14.80 -12.03 13.41
CA ARG A 415 15.19 -11.24 12.25
C ARG A 415 16.62 -11.55 11.77
N GLU A 416 17.55 -11.76 12.69
CA GLU A 416 18.92 -12.17 12.37
C GLU A 416 18.96 -13.52 11.67
N GLU A 417 18.22 -14.52 12.15
CA GLU A 417 18.21 -15.85 11.52
C GLU A 417 17.58 -15.83 10.13
N ILE A 418 16.52 -15.03 9.93
CA ILE A 418 15.92 -14.78 8.61
C ILE A 418 16.94 -14.13 7.66
N ALA A 419 17.60 -13.05 8.11
CA ALA A 419 18.58 -12.33 7.30
C ALA A 419 19.81 -13.17 6.95
N LYS A 420 20.37 -13.92 7.90
CA LYS A 420 21.50 -14.85 7.67
C LYS A 420 21.21 -15.89 6.61
N SER A 421 19.97 -16.33 6.51
CA SER A 421 19.54 -17.31 5.51
C SER A 421 19.24 -16.72 4.14
N GLY A 422 19.16 -15.37 4.02
CA GLY A 422 18.69 -14.66 2.84
C GLY A 422 17.20 -14.82 2.57
N TYR A 423 16.43 -15.32 3.55
CA TYR A 423 14.99 -15.54 3.40
C TYR A 423 14.17 -14.26 3.56
N ASP A 424 14.78 -13.17 4.03
CA ASP A 424 14.23 -11.82 4.09
C ASP A 424 13.74 -11.31 2.73
N ARG A 425 14.24 -11.85 1.61
CA ARG A 425 13.83 -11.54 0.25
C ARG A 425 12.53 -12.24 -0.19
N PHE A 426 12.10 -13.26 0.55
CA PHE A 426 10.93 -14.09 0.24
C PHE A 426 9.76 -13.86 1.20
N THR A 427 9.87 -12.90 2.09
CA THR A 427 8.82 -12.57 3.06
C THR A 427 8.71 -11.06 3.23
N ASN A 428 7.48 -10.56 3.38
CA ASN A 428 7.23 -9.11 3.44
C ASN A 428 7.30 -8.55 4.85
N GLN A 429 6.88 -9.35 5.84
CA GLN A 429 6.94 -8.96 7.24
C GLN A 429 7.15 -10.18 8.13
N TYR A 430 8.04 -10.07 9.12
CA TYR A 430 8.35 -11.12 10.09
C TYR A 430 8.77 -10.52 11.41
N PHE A 431 8.28 -11.09 12.52
CA PHE A 431 8.46 -10.54 13.86
C PHE A 431 8.14 -11.56 14.95
N ALA A 432 8.54 -11.25 16.19
CA ALA A 432 8.17 -11.98 17.39
C ALA A 432 7.00 -11.27 18.11
N VAL A 433 6.22 -12.07 18.86
CA VAL A 433 5.14 -11.62 19.72
C VAL A 433 5.30 -12.23 21.10
N MET A 434 5.24 -11.39 22.14
CA MET A 434 5.19 -11.82 23.53
C MET A 434 3.73 -12.08 23.93
N THR A 435 3.42 -13.32 24.30
CA THR A 435 2.08 -13.66 24.77
C THR A 435 1.99 -13.68 26.29
N ASP A 436 0.77 -13.62 26.83
CA ASP A 436 0.49 -13.87 28.24
C ASP A 436 0.39 -15.37 28.59
N THR A 437 0.66 -16.24 27.63
CA THR A 437 0.60 -17.69 27.81
C THR A 437 1.85 -18.19 28.49
N HIS A 438 1.67 -18.89 29.60
CA HIS A 438 2.76 -19.55 30.31
C HIS A 438 2.70 -21.07 30.05
N SER A 439 3.84 -21.66 29.88
CA SER A 439 3.97 -23.10 29.65
C SER A 439 5.04 -23.72 30.55
N VAL A 440 4.89 -25.00 30.79
CA VAL A 440 5.89 -25.78 31.54
C VAL A 440 7.06 -26.13 30.60
N GLY A 441 8.27 -25.93 31.08
CA GLY A 441 9.52 -26.35 30.46
C GLY A 441 10.41 -27.09 31.45
N VAL A 442 11.57 -27.53 30.98
CA VAL A 442 12.65 -28.14 31.78
C VAL A 442 13.93 -27.40 31.43
N ILE A 443 14.59 -26.84 32.44
CA ILE A 443 15.91 -26.17 32.28
C ILE A 443 16.87 -26.89 33.22
N GLY A 444 17.89 -27.53 32.63
CA GLY A 444 18.71 -28.51 33.36
C GLY A 444 17.82 -29.68 33.81
N ASP A 445 17.85 -29.97 35.12
CA ASP A 445 17.02 -31.04 35.71
C ASP A 445 15.75 -30.48 36.43
N GLU A 446 15.48 -29.17 36.34
CA GLU A 446 14.40 -28.54 37.05
C GLU A 446 13.19 -28.25 36.13
N ARG A 447 11.99 -28.53 36.65
CA ARG A 447 10.74 -28.13 35.99
C ARG A 447 10.47 -26.66 36.28
N VAL A 448 10.35 -25.87 35.22
CA VAL A 448 10.11 -24.42 35.28
C VAL A 448 8.82 -24.05 34.56
N GLN A 449 8.26 -22.90 34.93
CA GLN A 449 7.18 -22.29 34.19
C GLN A 449 7.73 -21.02 33.54
N GLY A 450 7.50 -20.86 32.23
CA GLY A 450 7.97 -19.70 31.48
C GLY A 450 7.00 -19.25 30.42
N SER A 451 7.30 -18.12 29.82
CA SER A 451 6.48 -17.46 28.80
C SER A 451 6.61 -18.13 27.44
N THR A 452 5.62 -17.91 26.60
CA THR A 452 5.58 -18.38 25.20
C THR A 452 5.79 -17.20 24.26
N ILE A 453 6.74 -17.34 23.32
CA ILE A 453 6.92 -16.41 22.19
C ILE A 453 6.27 -17.02 20.95
N VAL A 454 5.53 -16.20 20.21
CA VAL A 454 5.05 -16.53 18.87
C VAL A 454 5.96 -15.88 17.84
N LEU A 455 6.34 -16.65 16.82
CA LEU A 455 6.97 -16.14 15.62
C LEU A 455 5.89 -16.04 14.53
N ARG A 456 5.81 -14.90 13.86
CA ARG A 456 4.91 -14.68 12.74
C ARG A 456 5.69 -14.17 11.54
N SER A 457 5.37 -14.71 10.37
CA SER A 457 5.89 -14.21 9.10
C SER A 457 4.82 -14.33 8.03
N VAL A 458 4.69 -13.30 7.20
CA VAL A 458 3.68 -13.22 6.15
C VAL A 458 4.27 -12.77 4.82
N THR A 459 3.67 -13.28 3.74
CA THR A 459 3.85 -12.81 2.37
C THR A 459 2.56 -12.15 1.90
N SER A 460 2.67 -11.03 1.21
CA SER A 460 1.54 -10.28 0.68
C SER A 460 2.03 -9.29 -0.37
N ASP A 461 1.18 -8.98 -1.35
CA ASP A 461 1.46 -7.95 -2.34
C ASP A 461 0.99 -6.56 -1.89
N ASP A 462 -0.12 -6.49 -1.15
CA ASP A 462 -0.81 -5.24 -0.79
C ASP A 462 -1.17 -5.10 0.70
N PHE A 463 -0.96 -6.13 1.51
CA PHE A 463 -1.38 -6.26 2.92
C PHE A 463 -2.90 -6.24 3.16
N LEU A 464 -3.74 -6.17 2.12
CA LEU A 464 -5.19 -6.38 2.24
C LEU A 464 -5.47 -7.85 2.53
N THR A 465 -4.81 -8.74 1.80
CA THR A 465 -4.74 -10.17 2.08
C THR A 465 -3.29 -10.56 2.36
N ALA A 466 -3.07 -11.59 3.14
CA ALA A 466 -1.73 -12.12 3.40
C ALA A 466 -1.76 -13.61 3.68
N ASP A 467 -0.78 -14.33 3.17
CA ASP A 467 -0.55 -15.72 3.55
C ASP A 467 0.63 -15.82 4.51
N TRP A 468 0.68 -16.87 5.34
CA TRP A 468 1.84 -17.10 6.19
C TRP A 468 3.03 -17.59 5.36
N SER A 469 4.23 -17.11 5.65
CA SER A 469 5.45 -17.51 4.94
C SER A 469 5.85 -18.94 5.32
N ARG A 470 6.21 -19.78 4.34
CA ARG A 470 6.71 -21.16 4.56
C ARG A 470 8.20 -21.12 4.88
N ILE A 471 8.53 -20.52 6.03
CA ILE A 471 9.92 -20.44 6.48
C ILE A 471 10.48 -21.87 6.67
N PRO A 472 11.68 -22.17 6.13
CA PRO A 472 12.34 -23.46 6.34
C PRO A 472 12.44 -23.82 7.82
N TYR A 473 12.17 -25.07 8.14
CA TYR A 473 12.19 -25.56 9.55
C TYR A 473 13.54 -25.36 10.23
N GLU A 474 14.63 -25.39 9.48
CA GLU A 474 16.00 -25.18 9.99
C GLU A 474 16.17 -23.76 10.54
N ILE A 475 15.57 -22.74 9.90
CA ILE A 475 15.59 -21.35 10.35
C ILE A 475 14.75 -21.20 11.61
N LEU A 476 13.52 -21.78 11.62
CA LEU A 476 12.67 -21.77 12.80
C LEU A 476 13.31 -22.51 13.97
N ALA A 477 13.99 -23.63 13.73
CA ALA A 477 14.71 -24.38 14.74
C ALA A 477 15.89 -23.57 15.31
N ALA A 478 16.67 -22.90 14.45
CA ALA A 478 17.77 -22.04 14.87
C ALA A 478 17.27 -20.87 15.73
N ALA A 479 16.24 -20.16 15.28
CA ALA A 479 15.62 -19.08 16.04
C ALA A 479 15.08 -19.57 17.40
N SER A 480 14.37 -20.70 17.41
CA SER A 480 13.83 -21.30 18.64
C SER A 480 14.94 -21.68 19.61
N ALA A 481 16.01 -22.34 19.15
CA ALA A 481 17.13 -22.72 20.00
C ALA A 481 17.84 -21.51 20.62
N ARG A 482 18.07 -20.46 19.83
CA ARG A 482 18.67 -19.21 20.32
C ARG A 482 17.77 -18.51 21.32
N ILE A 483 16.52 -18.27 20.99
CA ILE A 483 15.58 -17.56 21.87
C ILE A 483 15.46 -18.27 23.22
N THR A 484 15.33 -19.60 23.25
CA THR A 484 15.18 -20.34 24.50
C THR A 484 16.48 -20.47 25.31
N SER A 485 17.66 -20.40 24.67
CA SER A 485 18.95 -20.46 25.35
C SER A 485 19.49 -19.09 25.79
N GLU A 486 19.21 -18.04 25.01
CA GLU A 486 19.74 -16.69 25.27
C GLU A 486 18.80 -15.88 26.19
N LEU A 487 17.46 -16.19 26.18
CA LEU A 487 16.46 -15.42 26.93
C LEU A 487 15.91 -16.20 28.14
N PRO A 488 16.28 -15.82 29.36
CA PRO A 488 15.74 -16.44 30.55
C PRO A 488 14.23 -16.32 30.65
N GLY A 489 13.55 -17.37 31.10
CA GLY A 489 12.09 -17.37 31.31
C GLY A 489 11.27 -17.66 30.07
N ILE A 490 11.88 -17.92 28.91
CA ILE A 490 11.17 -18.39 27.72
C ILE A 490 11.27 -19.92 27.64
N THR A 491 10.12 -20.58 27.66
CA THR A 491 10.06 -22.07 27.64
C THR A 491 9.41 -22.64 26.38
N ARG A 492 8.83 -21.80 25.53
CA ARG A 492 8.12 -22.27 24.33
C ARG A 492 8.16 -21.25 23.20
N ILE A 493 8.41 -21.75 22.00
CA ILE A 493 8.28 -21.02 20.75
C ILE A 493 7.20 -21.68 19.91
N VAL A 494 6.31 -20.89 19.32
CA VAL A 494 5.29 -21.34 18.38
C VAL A 494 5.36 -20.49 17.09
N TYR A 495 4.93 -21.07 15.96
CA TYR A 495 4.88 -20.36 14.68
C TYR A 495 3.42 -20.20 14.26
N ASP A 496 2.99 -18.96 13.96
CA ASP A 496 1.62 -18.68 13.55
C ASP A 496 1.46 -18.90 12.04
N ILE A 497 0.59 -19.85 11.67
CA ILE A 497 0.31 -20.28 10.30
C ILE A 497 -1.07 -19.78 9.80
N THR A 498 -1.62 -18.74 10.40
CA THR A 498 -2.95 -18.24 10.05
C THR A 498 -2.87 -17.17 8.96
N PRO A 499 -3.60 -17.33 7.82
CA PRO A 499 -3.64 -16.29 6.79
C PRO A 499 -4.51 -15.10 7.20
N LYS A 500 -4.41 -13.99 6.45
CA LYS A 500 -5.34 -12.85 6.53
C LYS A 500 -6.23 -12.82 5.28
N PRO A 501 -7.55 -12.90 5.38
CA PRO A 501 -8.32 -13.28 6.56
C PRO A 501 -8.17 -14.78 6.93
N PRO A 502 -8.58 -15.28 8.12
CA PRO A 502 -9.36 -14.56 9.16
C PRO A 502 -8.51 -13.76 10.17
N ALA A 503 -7.19 -14.02 10.27
CA ALA A 503 -6.33 -13.22 11.15
C ALA A 503 -6.01 -11.84 10.54
N THR A 504 -5.37 -10.98 11.34
CA THR A 504 -4.70 -9.77 10.88
C THR A 504 -3.20 -10.04 10.72
N VAL A 505 -2.44 -9.09 10.15
CA VAL A 505 -0.97 -9.22 10.07
C VAL A 505 -0.37 -9.10 11.47
N GLU A 506 -0.66 -8.00 12.17
CA GLU A 506 -0.29 -7.81 13.58
C GLU A 506 -1.21 -8.63 14.49
N TRP A 507 -0.80 -8.87 15.73
CA TRP A 507 -1.54 -9.69 16.68
C TRP A 507 -2.57 -8.92 17.50
N GLU A 508 -2.31 -7.64 17.78
CA GLU A 508 -3.23 -6.71 18.44
C GLU A 508 -3.50 -5.47 17.61
#